data_1758a49d0a4212dcae26c7fd76d574c0
#
_entry.id   1758a49d0a4212dcae26c7fd76d574c0
#
_cell.length_a   1.000
_cell.length_b   1.000
_cell.length_c   1.000
_cell.angle_alpha   90.00
_cell.angle_beta   90.00
_cell.angle_gamma   90.00
#
_symmetry.space_group_name_H-M   'P 1'
#
loop_
_entity.id
_entity.type
_entity.pdbx_description
1 polymer ?
#
loop_
_entity_poly.entity_id
_entity_poly.type
_entity_poly.pdbx_seq_one_letter_code
_entity_poly.pdbx_strand_id
1 'polypeptide(L)'
;SKIVRIKKRLVKVKARRKIQRKSRLNSNFQTFALVGYTNAGKTKLFNKLTKKKQSSQNKLFETLDTKISKFYLNDHQVGIIDTVGFINNIPTQLIESFHATLEEINSANFIINVVDVNDINAHDKILTTKRILKETGVSEDKISKMINVYNKIDLSNSNYKQTQNRIFISALTGEGIENLKDSIESKLT
;
A
#
# COMPACT_ATOMS: atom_id res chain seq x y z
N SER A 1 30.59 12.21 16.94
CA SER A 1 30.80 10.94 16.23
C SER A 1 29.74 10.78 15.14
N LYS A 2 30.03 9.99 14.10
CA LYS A 2 29.13 9.71 12.96
C LYS A 2 27.77 9.13 13.41
N ILE A 3 27.79 8.31 14.47
CA ILE A 3 26.61 7.70 15.09
C ILE A 3 25.67 8.76 15.71
N VAL A 4 26.21 9.76 16.41
CA VAL A 4 25.42 10.84 17.02
C VAL A 4 24.72 11.68 15.92
N ARG A 5 25.42 11.91 14.81
CA ARG A 5 24.86 12.64 13.66
C ARG A 5 23.72 11.88 12.98
N ILE A 6 23.84 10.55 12.85
CA ILE A 6 22.82 9.67 12.31
C ILE A 6 21.58 9.61 13.25
N LYS A 7 21.79 9.45 14.56
CA LYS A 7 20.70 9.48 15.56
C LYS A 7 19.93 10.81 15.52
N LYS A 8 20.64 11.96 15.45
CA LYS A 8 19.98 13.28 15.31
C LYS A 8 19.19 13.41 14.00
N ARG A 9 19.68 12.86 12.88
CA ARG A 9 18.94 12.83 11.62
C ARG A 9 17.67 11.96 11.72
N LEU A 10 17.75 10.77 12.31
CA LEU A 10 16.60 9.88 12.55
C LEU A 10 15.51 10.55 13.40
N VAL A 11 15.88 11.21 14.48
CA VAL A 11 14.94 11.97 15.32
C VAL A 11 14.24 13.08 14.52
N LYS A 12 14.98 13.83 13.70
CA LYS A 12 14.39 14.86 12.83
C LYS A 12 13.43 14.27 11.79
N VAL A 13 13.77 13.13 11.19
CA VAL A 13 12.91 12.45 10.22
C VAL A 13 11.63 11.94 10.88
N LYS A 14 11.74 11.31 12.07
CA LYS A 14 10.57 10.86 12.86
C LYS A 14 9.65 12.04 13.23
N ALA A 15 10.23 13.15 13.70
CA ALA A 15 9.46 14.37 14.04
C ALA A 15 8.75 14.96 12.80
N ARG A 16 9.43 15.03 11.66
CA ARG A 16 8.87 15.55 10.40
C ARG A 16 7.71 14.66 9.90
N ARG A 17 7.85 13.34 9.98
CA ARG A 17 6.79 12.38 9.64
C ARG A 17 5.58 12.54 10.58
N LYS A 18 5.80 12.73 11.89
CA LYS A 18 4.74 12.98 12.87
C LYS A 18 3.94 14.26 12.57
N ILE A 19 4.61 15.35 12.22
CA ILE A 19 3.98 16.63 11.82
C ILE A 19 3.17 16.43 10.53
N GLN A 20 3.73 15.78 9.52
CA GLN A 20 3.02 15.48 8.26
C GLN A 20 1.79 14.60 8.47
N ARG A 21 1.86 13.61 9.40
CA ARG A 21 0.70 12.81 9.78
C ARG A 21 -0.39 13.65 10.45
N LYS A 22 -0.01 14.51 11.41
CA LYS A 22 -0.95 15.39 12.12
C LYS A 22 -1.66 16.34 11.15
N SER A 23 -0.94 16.90 10.18
CA SER A 23 -1.52 17.72 9.11
C SER A 23 -2.51 16.94 8.23
N ARG A 24 -2.28 15.64 8.00
CA ARG A 24 -3.19 14.76 7.23
C ARG A 24 -4.45 14.40 8.01
N LEU A 25 -4.32 14.13 9.30
CA LEU A 25 -5.48 13.87 10.18
C LEU A 25 -6.40 15.08 10.29
N ASN A 26 -5.84 16.30 10.14
CA ASN A 26 -6.58 17.55 10.12
C ASN A 26 -7.10 17.95 8.73
N SER A 27 -6.67 17.26 7.67
CA SER A 27 -7.17 17.47 6.31
C SER A 27 -8.32 16.51 6.05
N ASN A 28 -9.41 17.02 5.55
CA ASN A 28 -10.67 16.29 5.27
C ASN A 28 -10.53 15.27 4.12
N PHE A 29 -9.31 14.78 3.82
CA PHE A 29 -9.14 13.85 2.71
C PHE A 29 -8.73 12.44 3.20
N GLN A 30 -9.41 11.46 2.66
CA GLN A 30 -9.23 10.06 3.01
C GLN A 30 -7.93 9.49 2.40
N THR A 31 -7.26 8.61 3.14
CA THR A 31 -6.01 7.98 2.71
C THR A 31 -6.12 6.46 2.62
N PHE A 32 -5.48 5.90 1.59
CA PHE A 32 -5.41 4.47 1.33
C PHE A 32 -3.96 4.00 1.37
N ALA A 33 -3.64 3.03 2.20
CA ALA A 33 -2.30 2.42 2.24
C ALA A 33 -2.26 1.18 1.35
N LEU A 34 -1.30 1.12 0.43
CA LEU A 34 -1.01 -0.08 -0.35
C LEU A 34 -0.17 -1.03 0.48
N VAL A 35 -0.69 -2.20 0.77
CA VAL A 35 0.03 -3.29 1.45
C VAL A 35 0.14 -4.50 0.53
N GLY A 36 0.92 -5.48 0.92
CA GLY A 36 1.09 -6.73 0.18
C GLY A 36 2.56 -7.11 0.03
N TYR A 37 2.81 -8.30 -0.44
CA TYR A 37 4.16 -8.84 -0.58
C TYR A 37 5.00 -8.06 -1.59
N THR A 38 6.33 -8.22 -1.47
CA THR A 38 7.27 -7.72 -2.48
C THR A 38 6.91 -8.28 -3.86
N ASN A 39 7.15 -7.49 -4.89
CA ASN A 39 6.85 -7.83 -6.28
C ASN A 39 5.35 -8.06 -6.63
N ALA A 40 4.40 -7.76 -5.73
CA ALA A 40 2.97 -7.79 -6.05
C ALA A 40 2.52 -6.66 -6.99
N GLY A 41 3.37 -5.64 -7.18
CA GLY A 41 3.12 -4.52 -8.09
C GLY A 41 2.53 -3.27 -7.44
N LYS A 42 2.73 -3.07 -6.12
CA LYS A 42 2.25 -1.90 -5.37
C LYS A 42 2.71 -0.58 -5.98
N THR A 43 4.02 -0.43 -6.20
CA THR A 43 4.60 0.80 -6.78
C THR A 43 4.10 1.04 -8.20
N LYS A 44 3.90 -0.02 -9.01
CA LYS A 44 3.32 0.10 -10.34
C LYS A 44 1.88 0.59 -10.29
N LEU A 45 1.08 0.04 -9.35
CA LEU A 45 -0.29 0.49 -9.10
C LEU A 45 -0.32 1.95 -8.60
N PHE A 46 0.55 2.30 -7.65
CA PHE A 46 0.71 3.67 -7.17
C PHE A 46 0.98 4.65 -8.33
N ASN A 47 1.92 4.32 -9.22
CA ASN A 47 2.24 5.13 -10.39
C ASN A 47 1.04 5.29 -11.33
N LYS A 48 0.30 4.19 -11.54
CA LYS A 48 -0.88 4.19 -12.42
C LYS A 48 -1.98 5.11 -11.89
N LEU A 49 -2.27 5.04 -10.58
CA LEU A 49 -3.30 5.85 -9.93
C LEU A 49 -2.90 7.33 -9.84
N THR A 50 -1.63 7.62 -9.54
CA THR A 50 -1.15 8.99 -9.32
C THR A 50 -0.65 9.67 -10.59
N LYS A 51 -0.63 8.97 -11.73
CA LYS A 51 -0.02 9.42 -13.00
C LYS A 51 1.45 9.83 -12.86
N LYS A 52 2.16 9.32 -11.84
CA LYS A 52 3.57 9.58 -11.62
C LYS A 52 4.43 8.51 -12.27
N LYS A 53 5.60 8.90 -12.80
CA LYS A 53 6.63 7.97 -13.29
C LYS A 53 7.65 7.75 -12.18
N GLN A 54 7.40 6.81 -11.29
CA GLN A 54 8.42 6.32 -10.38
C GLN A 54 9.06 5.06 -10.96
N SER A 55 10.36 4.85 -10.70
CA SER A 55 11.03 3.60 -11.07
C SER A 55 10.25 2.42 -10.47
N SER A 56 9.76 1.54 -11.31
CA SER A 56 9.09 0.30 -10.93
C SER A 56 9.81 -0.86 -11.61
N GLN A 57 10.84 -1.34 -10.92
CA GLN A 57 11.60 -2.52 -11.36
C GLN A 57 11.12 -3.74 -10.57
N ASN A 58 11.19 -4.93 -11.15
CA ASN A 58 10.87 -6.19 -10.47
C ASN A 58 11.98 -6.56 -9.46
N LYS A 59 12.24 -5.70 -8.48
CA LYS A 59 13.25 -5.89 -7.44
C LYS A 59 12.59 -6.06 -6.09
N LEU A 60 13.17 -6.90 -5.24
CA LEU A 60 12.81 -6.99 -3.84
C LEU A 60 13.08 -5.62 -3.18
N PHE A 61 12.14 -5.14 -2.35
CA PHE A 61 12.23 -3.86 -1.63
C PHE A 61 12.40 -2.63 -2.52
N GLU A 62 11.67 -2.56 -3.60
CA GLU A 62 11.68 -1.40 -4.50
C GLU A 62 11.33 -0.09 -3.75
N THR A 63 10.42 -0.16 -2.78
CA THR A 63 10.07 0.95 -1.89
C THR A 63 10.70 0.69 -0.52
N LEU A 64 11.73 1.46 -0.17
CA LEU A 64 12.36 1.44 1.17
C LEU A 64 11.77 2.53 2.07
N ASP A 65 11.34 3.66 1.49
CA ASP A 65 10.67 4.75 2.17
C ASP A 65 9.23 4.88 1.67
N THR A 66 8.30 5.05 2.60
CA THR A 66 6.89 5.26 2.26
C THR A 66 6.70 6.52 1.43
N LYS A 67 5.99 6.41 0.33
CA LYS A 67 5.69 7.53 -0.56
C LYS A 67 4.21 7.82 -0.56
N ILE A 68 3.86 9.09 -0.48
CA ILE A 68 2.49 9.55 -0.43
C ILE A 68 2.21 10.44 -1.61
N SER A 69 1.10 10.22 -2.26
CA SER A 69 0.62 11.08 -3.33
C SER A 69 -0.88 11.23 -3.28
N LYS A 70 -1.34 12.34 -3.80
CA LYS A 70 -2.77 12.61 -4.00
C LYS A 70 -3.16 12.21 -5.41
N PHE A 71 -4.38 11.72 -5.56
CA PHE A 71 -5.03 11.55 -6.86
C PHE A 71 -6.51 11.90 -6.73
N TYR A 72 -7.17 12.09 -7.87
CA TYR A 72 -8.57 12.49 -7.91
C TYR A 72 -9.44 11.32 -8.36
N LEU A 73 -10.53 11.12 -7.66
CA LEU A 73 -11.64 10.25 -8.00
C LEU A 73 -12.85 11.14 -8.16
N ASN A 74 -13.26 11.39 -9.42
CA ASN A 74 -14.30 12.37 -9.71
C ASN A 74 -14.03 13.68 -8.95
N ASP A 75 -14.92 14.08 -8.03
CA ASP A 75 -14.79 15.30 -7.22
C ASP A 75 -14.03 15.10 -5.92
N HIS A 76 -13.61 13.86 -5.59
CA HIS A 76 -12.92 13.54 -4.34
C HIS A 76 -11.41 13.52 -4.51
N GLN A 77 -10.70 14.27 -3.67
CA GLN A 77 -9.26 14.17 -3.53
C GLN A 77 -8.93 13.12 -2.48
N VAL A 78 -8.17 12.08 -2.88
CA VAL A 78 -7.73 11.01 -1.97
C VAL A 78 -6.22 10.89 -1.95
N GLY A 79 -5.68 10.42 -0.82
CA GLY A 79 -4.27 10.11 -0.67
C GLY A 79 -4.01 8.63 -0.87
N ILE A 80 -2.93 8.30 -1.57
CA ILE A 80 -2.44 6.93 -1.66
C ILE A 80 -1.02 6.86 -1.10
N ILE A 81 -0.75 5.84 -0.31
CA ILE A 81 0.52 5.60 0.37
C ILE A 81 1.12 4.32 -0.19
N ASP A 82 2.26 4.43 -0.89
CA ASP A 82 3.05 3.27 -1.29
C ASP A 82 3.95 2.85 -0.13
N THR A 83 3.89 1.59 0.26
CA THR A 83 4.60 1.06 1.41
C THR A 83 5.64 0.01 1.03
N VAL A 84 6.55 -0.26 1.96
CA VAL A 84 7.50 -1.38 1.84
C VAL A 84 6.73 -2.70 1.73
N GLY A 85 7.13 -3.57 0.81
CA GLY A 85 6.49 -4.88 0.62
C GLY A 85 6.80 -5.84 1.78
N PHE A 86 5.80 -6.63 2.15
CA PHE A 86 5.99 -7.74 3.10
C PHE A 86 6.86 -8.83 2.50
N ILE A 87 7.65 -9.48 3.36
CA ILE A 87 8.42 -10.69 3.08
C ILE A 87 8.31 -11.62 4.28
N ASN A 88 8.53 -12.91 4.06
CA ASN A 88 8.43 -13.91 5.12
C ASN A 88 9.45 -13.70 6.26
N ASN A 89 10.67 -13.24 5.92
CA ASN A 89 11.73 -12.94 6.89
C ASN A 89 12.27 -11.54 6.61
N ILE A 90 12.00 -10.58 7.49
CA ILE A 90 12.50 -9.20 7.34
C ILE A 90 13.96 -9.17 7.80
N PRO A 91 14.90 -8.80 6.93
CA PRO A 91 16.29 -8.58 7.35
C PRO A 91 16.36 -7.51 8.45
N THR A 92 17.21 -7.74 9.46
CA THR A 92 17.37 -6.82 10.61
C THR A 92 17.66 -5.36 10.20
N GLN A 93 18.34 -5.18 9.08
CA GLN A 93 18.67 -3.86 8.51
C GLN A 93 17.42 -3.08 8.03
N LEU A 94 16.30 -3.77 7.77
CA LEU A 94 15.06 -3.18 7.25
C LEU A 94 13.97 -3.01 8.32
N ILE A 95 14.23 -3.43 9.56
CA ILE A 95 13.25 -3.37 10.67
C ILE A 95 12.75 -1.93 10.90
N GLU A 96 13.64 -0.94 10.89
CA GLU A 96 13.22 0.47 11.09
C GLU A 96 12.34 1.00 9.94
N SER A 97 12.66 0.65 8.69
CA SER A 97 11.83 1.01 7.53
C SER A 97 10.48 0.31 7.60
N PHE A 98 10.45 -0.92 8.11
CA PHE A 98 9.22 -1.69 8.29
C PHE A 98 8.35 -1.09 9.40
N HIS A 99 8.92 -0.69 10.53
CA HIS A 99 8.19 0.02 11.59
C HIS A 99 7.58 1.33 11.08
N ALA A 100 8.33 2.11 10.30
CA ALA A 100 7.80 3.32 9.69
C ALA A 100 6.63 3.04 8.73
N THR A 101 6.70 1.94 7.99
CA THR A 101 5.64 1.45 7.11
C THR A 101 4.38 1.11 7.91
N LEU A 102 4.52 0.37 9.02
CA LEU A 102 3.39 -0.01 9.88
C LEU A 102 2.71 1.21 10.50
N GLU A 103 3.48 2.22 10.91
CA GLU A 103 2.93 3.47 11.41
C GLU A 103 2.12 4.22 10.34
N GLU A 104 2.55 4.22 9.07
CA GLU A 104 1.80 4.83 7.97
C GLU A 104 0.53 4.03 7.64
N ILE A 105 0.57 2.70 7.67
CA ILE A 105 -0.60 1.84 7.49
C ILE A 105 -1.62 2.10 8.61
N ASN A 106 -1.17 2.18 9.86
CA ASN A 106 -2.05 2.47 11.00
C ASN A 106 -2.72 3.84 10.89
N SER A 107 -2.02 4.84 10.35
CA SER A 107 -2.56 6.18 10.17
C SER A 107 -3.48 6.34 8.96
N ALA A 108 -3.44 5.44 7.99
CA ALA A 108 -4.33 5.46 6.83
C ALA A 108 -5.77 5.12 7.21
N ASN A 109 -6.74 5.70 6.50
CA ASN A 109 -8.17 5.42 6.72
C ASN A 109 -8.53 4.01 6.22
N PHE A 110 -7.98 3.60 5.07
CA PHE A 110 -8.29 2.33 4.43
C PHE A 110 -7.02 1.62 3.97
N ILE A 111 -7.15 0.32 3.70
CA ILE A 111 -6.07 -0.54 3.24
C ILE A 111 -6.45 -1.18 1.91
N ILE A 112 -5.52 -1.15 0.96
CA ILE A 112 -5.59 -1.89 -0.29
C ILE A 112 -4.47 -2.94 -0.27
N ASN A 113 -4.84 -4.21 -0.23
CA ASN A 113 -3.90 -5.32 -0.28
C ASN A 113 -3.69 -5.76 -1.73
N VAL A 114 -2.50 -5.57 -2.24
CA VAL A 114 -2.12 -5.93 -3.62
C VAL A 114 -1.50 -7.31 -3.63
N VAL A 115 -2.07 -8.20 -4.43
CA VAL A 115 -1.69 -9.62 -4.55
C VAL A 115 -1.40 -9.94 -6.00
N ASP A 116 -0.35 -10.70 -6.28
CA ASP A 116 -0.12 -11.27 -7.61
C ASP A 116 -1.11 -12.42 -7.83
N VAL A 117 -1.99 -12.29 -8.83
CA VAL A 117 -3.02 -13.30 -9.11
C VAL A 117 -2.42 -14.64 -9.57
N ASN A 118 -1.21 -14.61 -10.11
CA ASN A 118 -0.51 -15.80 -10.61
C ASN A 118 0.33 -16.50 -9.52
N ASP A 119 0.35 -15.96 -8.29
CA ASP A 119 1.07 -16.57 -7.19
C ASP A 119 0.29 -17.76 -6.62
N ILE A 120 0.88 -18.95 -6.67
CA ILE A 120 0.24 -20.17 -6.15
C ILE A 120 -0.14 -20.06 -4.66
N ASN A 121 0.59 -19.22 -3.91
CA ASN A 121 0.36 -18.98 -2.49
C ASN A 121 -0.42 -17.67 -2.24
N ALA A 122 -1.14 -17.14 -3.23
CA ALA A 122 -1.85 -15.86 -3.13
C ALA A 122 -2.78 -15.81 -1.93
N HIS A 123 -3.55 -16.90 -1.68
CA HIS A 123 -4.47 -17.00 -0.55
C HIS A 123 -3.74 -16.93 0.80
N ASP A 124 -2.67 -17.70 0.97
CA ASP A 124 -1.89 -17.73 2.21
C ASP A 124 -1.21 -16.39 2.48
N LYS A 125 -0.77 -15.71 1.43
CA LYS A 125 -0.21 -14.35 1.52
C LYS A 125 -1.24 -13.33 1.99
N ILE A 126 -2.51 -13.45 1.57
CA ILE A 126 -3.60 -12.61 2.08
C ILE A 126 -3.82 -12.87 3.57
N LEU A 127 -3.89 -14.13 3.99
CA LEU A 127 -4.07 -14.50 5.41
C LEU A 127 -2.90 -14.01 6.26
N THR A 128 -1.68 -14.20 5.78
CA THR A 128 -0.47 -13.72 6.46
C THR A 128 -0.44 -12.20 6.56
N THR A 129 -0.83 -11.48 5.50
CA THR A 129 -0.96 -10.02 5.52
C THR A 129 -1.94 -9.57 6.62
N LYS A 130 -3.13 -10.19 6.69
CA LYS A 130 -4.12 -9.89 7.74
C LYS A 130 -3.57 -10.13 9.14
N ARG A 131 -2.87 -11.25 9.35
CA ARG A 131 -2.24 -11.57 10.62
C ARG A 131 -1.21 -10.53 11.02
N ILE A 132 -0.29 -10.16 10.12
CA ILE A 132 0.73 -9.13 10.37
C ILE A 132 0.07 -7.80 10.73
N LEU A 133 -0.95 -7.38 10.00
CA LEU A 133 -1.68 -6.14 10.27
C LEU A 133 -2.31 -6.17 11.68
N LYS A 134 -2.92 -7.28 12.07
CA LYS A 134 -3.50 -7.46 13.41
C LYS A 134 -2.44 -7.41 14.51
N GLU A 135 -1.34 -8.14 14.35
CA GLU A 135 -0.21 -8.18 15.30
C GLU A 135 0.45 -6.81 15.47
N THR A 136 0.37 -5.96 14.46
CA THR A 136 0.93 -4.60 14.48
C THR A 136 -0.05 -3.51 14.91
N GLY A 137 -1.23 -3.91 15.42
CA GLY A 137 -2.20 -3.02 16.03
C GLY A 137 -3.18 -2.34 15.07
N VAL A 138 -3.27 -2.81 13.83
CA VAL A 138 -4.34 -2.36 12.92
C VAL A 138 -5.67 -2.92 13.41
N SER A 139 -6.70 -2.06 13.51
CA SER A 139 -8.02 -2.46 14.01
C SER A 139 -8.68 -3.51 13.10
N GLU A 140 -9.44 -4.42 13.71
CA GLU A 140 -10.18 -5.46 12.97
C GLU A 140 -11.19 -4.86 12.00
N ASP A 141 -11.83 -3.75 12.37
CA ASP A 141 -12.73 -3.02 11.47
C ASP A 141 -12.02 -2.57 10.18
N LYS A 142 -10.82 -2.01 10.29
CA LYS A 142 -10.01 -1.62 9.12
C LYS A 142 -9.57 -2.83 8.28
N ILE A 143 -9.21 -3.93 8.92
CA ILE A 143 -8.82 -5.18 8.24
C ILE A 143 -10.02 -5.80 7.51
N SER A 144 -11.20 -5.78 8.11
CA SER A 144 -12.43 -6.31 7.49
C SER A 144 -12.87 -5.52 6.25
N LYS A 145 -12.62 -4.22 6.24
CA LYS A 145 -12.91 -3.29 5.13
C LYS A 145 -11.81 -3.23 4.07
N MET A 146 -10.74 -4.01 4.22
CA MET A 146 -9.60 -4.03 3.30
C MET A 146 -10.03 -4.51 1.91
N ILE A 147 -9.61 -3.75 0.88
CA ILE A 147 -9.84 -4.11 -0.53
C ILE A 147 -8.71 -5.04 -0.96
N ASN A 148 -9.03 -6.25 -1.43
CA ASN A 148 -8.06 -7.14 -2.04
C ASN A 148 -8.00 -6.91 -3.55
N VAL A 149 -6.84 -6.48 -4.04
CA VAL A 149 -6.57 -6.21 -5.45
C VAL A 149 -5.67 -7.30 -5.99
N TYR A 150 -6.21 -8.09 -6.90
CA TYR A 150 -5.51 -9.16 -7.61
C TYR A 150 -4.90 -8.57 -8.88
N ASN A 151 -3.60 -8.34 -8.83
CA ASN A 151 -2.84 -7.67 -9.90
C ASN A 151 -2.19 -8.68 -10.84
N LYS A 152 -1.74 -8.20 -12.00
CA LYS A 152 -1.03 -8.94 -13.06
C LYS A 152 -1.94 -9.93 -13.83
N ILE A 153 -3.21 -9.57 -14.05
CA ILE A 153 -4.10 -10.36 -14.88
C ILE A 153 -3.63 -10.45 -16.33
N ASP A 154 -2.79 -9.51 -16.77
CA ASP A 154 -2.13 -9.52 -18.08
C ASP A 154 -1.19 -10.72 -18.31
N LEU A 155 -0.79 -11.41 -17.26
CA LEU A 155 0.04 -12.62 -17.31
C LEU A 155 -0.78 -13.91 -17.26
N SER A 156 -2.11 -13.84 -17.26
CA SER A 156 -3.02 -14.97 -17.14
C SER A 156 -4.07 -14.94 -18.26
N ASN A 157 -4.43 -16.11 -18.75
CA ASN A 157 -5.51 -16.28 -19.73
C ASN A 157 -6.89 -16.55 -19.09
N SER A 158 -7.02 -16.36 -17.77
CA SER A 158 -8.24 -16.64 -17.03
C SER A 158 -9.20 -15.46 -17.08
N ASN A 159 -10.50 -15.76 -17.25
CA ASN A 159 -11.56 -14.76 -17.11
C ASN A 159 -11.86 -14.54 -15.62
N TYR A 160 -11.55 -13.37 -15.10
CA TYR A 160 -11.78 -12.98 -13.73
C TYR A 160 -13.10 -12.21 -13.58
N LYS A 161 -13.96 -12.63 -12.64
CA LYS A 161 -15.18 -11.90 -12.30
C LYS A 161 -14.89 -10.94 -11.15
N GLN A 162 -15.14 -9.66 -11.38
CA GLN A 162 -15.07 -8.61 -10.37
C GLN A 162 -16.15 -8.82 -9.30
N THR A 163 -15.82 -8.55 -8.05
CA THR A 163 -16.78 -8.47 -6.94
C THR A 163 -16.39 -7.31 -6.02
N GLN A 164 -17.29 -6.90 -5.12
CA GLN A 164 -17.00 -5.79 -4.19
C GLN A 164 -15.69 -5.96 -3.39
N ASN A 165 -15.30 -7.20 -3.08
CA ASN A 165 -14.13 -7.49 -2.25
C ASN A 165 -12.96 -8.14 -3.04
N ARG A 166 -13.12 -8.37 -4.35
CA ARG A 166 -12.11 -8.97 -5.22
C ARG A 166 -12.01 -8.18 -6.52
N ILE A 167 -11.05 -7.29 -6.57
CA ILE A 167 -10.81 -6.43 -7.73
C ILE A 167 -9.62 -6.99 -8.51
N PHE A 168 -9.84 -7.34 -9.77
CA PHE A 168 -8.82 -7.88 -10.65
C PHE A 168 -8.32 -6.80 -11.59
N ILE A 169 -7.01 -6.60 -11.64
CA ILE A 169 -6.39 -5.52 -12.42
C ILE A 169 -5.10 -5.95 -13.10
N SER A 170 -4.71 -5.20 -14.10
CA SER A 170 -3.32 -5.08 -14.53
C SER A 170 -2.82 -3.66 -14.30
N ALA A 171 -1.95 -3.48 -13.33
CA ALA A 171 -1.27 -2.21 -13.11
C ALA A 171 -0.33 -1.84 -14.27
N LEU A 172 0.02 -2.80 -15.14
CA LEU A 172 0.82 -2.59 -16.34
C LEU A 172 -0.03 -2.00 -17.46
N THR A 173 -1.10 -2.69 -17.86
CA THR A 173 -1.95 -2.27 -18.99
C THR A 173 -2.95 -1.20 -18.58
N GLY A 174 -3.45 -1.25 -17.36
CA GLY A 174 -4.52 -0.39 -16.84
C GLY A 174 -5.88 -1.07 -16.81
N GLU A 175 -5.97 -2.31 -17.25
CA GLU A 175 -7.20 -3.09 -17.18
C GLU A 175 -7.70 -3.20 -15.74
N GLY A 176 -8.99 -3.03 -15.50
CA GLY A 176 -9.64 -3.11 -14.18
C GLY A 176 -9.36 -1.93 -13.24
N ILE A 177 -8.57 -0.92 -13.63
CA ILE A 177 -8.27 0.24 -12.78
C ILE A 177 -9.51 1.07 -12.47
N GLU A 178 -10.44 1.21 -13.40
CA GLU A 178 -11.70 1.93 -13.13
C GLU A 178 -12.54 1.20 -12.10
N ASN A 179 -12.65 -0.14 -12.15
CA ASN A 179 -13.34 -0.92 -11.12
C ASN A 179 -12.70 -0.74 -9.72
N LEU A 180 -11.38 -0.60 -9.67
CA LEU A 180 -10.69 -0.28 -8.42
C LEU A 180 -11.05 1.12 -7.93
N LYS A 181 -11.11 2.11 -8.81
CA LYS A 181 -11.51 3.48 -8.47
C LYS A 181 -12.93 3.53 -7.92
N ASP A 182 -13.87 2.85 -8.57
CA ASP A 182 -15.26 2.75 -8.11
C ASP A 182 -15.33 2.12 -6.70
N SER A 183 -14.55 1.05 -6.48
CA SER A 183 -14.44 0.42 -5.16
C SER A 183 -13.83 1.35 -4.09
N ILE A 184 -12.86 2.17 -4.44
CA ILE A 184 -12.29 3.19 -3.55
C ILE A 184 -13.35 4.27 -3.26
N GLU A 185 -14.04 4.76 -4.27
CA GLU A 185 -15.06 5.79 -4.14
C GLU A 185 -16.21 5.35 -3.24
N SER A 186 -16.65 4.09 -3.35
CA SER A 186 -17.68 3.51 -2.47
C SER A 186 -17.30 3.45 -0.99
N LYS A 187 -16.04 3.67 -0.61
CA LYS A 187 -15.57 3.78 0.77
C LYS A 187 -15.53 5.21 1.28
N LEU A 188 -15.73 6.19 0.40
CA LEU A 188 -15.70 7.61 0.75
C LEU A 188 -17.07 8.14 1.16
N THR A 189 -18.12 7.44 0.75
CA THR A 189 -19.53 7.70 1.12
C THR A 189 -19.89 6.93 2.38
#